data_cc3453b3e908c16c91580ba877bcb7e2
#
_entry.id   cc3453b3e908c16c91580ba877bcb7e2
#
_cell.length_a   1.000
_cell.length_b   1.000
_cell.length_c   1.000
_cell.angle_alpha   90.00
_cell.angle_beta   90.00
_cell.angle_gamma   90.00
#
_symmetry.space_group_name_H-M   'P 1'
#
loop_
_entity.id
_entity.type
_entity.pdbx_description
1 polymer ?
#
loop_
_entity_poly.entity_id
_entity_poly.type
_entity_poly.pdbx_seq_one_letter_code
_entity_poly.pdbx_strand_id
1 'polypeptide(L)'
;GLGDVYKRQCPSCRKEYITVSDRRFHAEPVACNHCGPSYYALYNKVKVTDYSELLNLSSRLLREGEVIAAKGIGGYHLICDARSEKAVSRLRDIKQRDGMPFAVLFRDIENIRRYVFSNGVEEKALLSWRRPIVLLKQLRLLASSVNPGMETLGCMLPYMPLHSDWFERLDTPALVMTSGNISECPITITPEEAEKQLAGKIPVSYTHLRAH
;
A
#
# COMPACT_ATOMS: atom_id res chain seq x y z
N GLY A 1 5.04 -0.28 26.06
CA GLY A 1 4.06 0.26 26.97
C GLY A 1 3.54 1.62 26.52
N LEU A 2 2.33 1.94 26.92
CA LEU A 2 1.62 3.19 26.61
C LEU A 2 2.39 4.47 26.98
N GLY A 3 3.37 4.39 27.87
CA GLY A 3 4.18 5.55 28.32
C GLY A 3 5.14 6.15 27.28
N ASP A 4 5.45 5.44 26.19
CA ASP A 4 6.39 5.94 25.19
C ASP A 4 5.76 6.88 24.17
N VAL A 5 4.45 6.83 23.98
CA VAL A 5 3.72 7.67 23.03
C VAL A 5 3.74 9.14 23.47
N TYR A 6 3.66 9.42 24.76
CA TYR A 6 3.63 10.77 25.31
C TYR A 6 4.97 11.52 25.25
N LYS A 7 6.07 10.80 25.25
CA LYS A 7 7.41 11.41 25.29
C LYS A 7 7.83 12.04 23.95
N ARG A 8 7.10 11.77 22.86
CA ARG A 8 7.51 12.15 21.51
C ARG A 8 6.55 13.10 20.78
N GLN A 9 5.53 13.59 21.45
CA GLN A 9 4.66 14.62 20.90
C GLN A 9 5.39 15.96 20.78
N CYS A 10 5.11 16.69 19.68
CA CYS A 10 5.61 18.04 19.55
C CYS A 10 5.01 18.95 20.63
N PRO A 11 5.64 20.10 20.97
CA PRO A 11 5.16 21.00 21.99
C PRO A 11 3.71 21.44 21.81
N SER A 12 3.27 21.61 20.54
CA SER A 12 1.89 21.98 20.21
C SER A 12 0.89 20.88 20.61
N CYS A 13 1.11 19.65 20.19
CA CYS A 13 0.24 18.52 20.54
C CYS A 13 0.24 18.26 22.05
N ARG A 14 1.38 18.43 22.71
CA ARG A 14 1.47 18.31 24.17
C ARG A 14 0.63 19.39 24.86
N LYS A 15 0.68 20.63 24.39
CA LYS A 15 -0.14 21.72 24.91
C LYS A 15 -1.63 21.41 24.76
N GLU A 16 -2.08 20.98 23.58
CA GLU A 16 -3.47 20.58 23.35
C GLU A 16 -3.90 19.44 24.28
N TYR A 17 -3.04 18.43 24.48
CA TYR A 17 -3.30 17.30 25.35
C TYR A 17 -3.49 17.66 26.83
N ILE A 18 -2.74 18.64 27.37
CA ILE A 18 -2.80 19.03 28.79
C ILE A 18 -3.75 20.19 29.05
N THR A 19 -4.30 20.84 28.03
CA THR A 19 -5.19 21.99 28.19
C THR A 19 -6.64 21.54 28.36
N VAL A 20 -7.21 21.73 29.56
CA VAL A 20 -8.55 21.24 29.93
C VAL A 20 -9.65 21.74 28.99
N SER A 21 -9.53 22.95 28.44
CA SER A 21 -10.51 23.54 27.51
C SER A 21 -10.32 23.10 26.06
N ASP A 22 -9.26 22.35 25.73
CA ASP A 22 -9.03 21.89 24.38
C ASP A 22 -9.84 20.61 24.09
N ARG A 23 -10.40 20.52 22.87
CA ARG A 23 -11.13 19.32 22.42
C ARG A 23 -10.28 18.05 22.42
N ARG A 24 -8.96 18.19 22.43
CA ARG A 24 -7.97 17.10 22.46
C ARG A 24 -7.41 16.84 23.86
N PHE A 25 -8.03 17.42 24.88
CA PHE A 25 -7.63 17.18 26.26
C PHE A 25 -7.72 15.68 26.59
N HIS A 26 -6.58 15.10 26.97
CA HIS A 26 -6.41 13.67 27.25
C HIS A 26 -6.87 12.74 26.11
N ALA A 27 -7.03 13.23 24.90
CA ALA A 27 -7.37 12.40 23.74
C ALA A 27 -6.16 11.56 23.28
N GLU A 28 -6.36 10.26 23.17
CA GLU A 28 -5.39 9.32 22.59
C GLU A 28 -5.88 8.84 21.23
N PRO A 29 -5.02 8.71 20.25
CA PRO A 29 -3.68 9.24 20.04
C PRO A 29 -3.72 10.67 19.45
N VAL A 30 -3.03 11.61 20.04
CA VAL A 30 -2.93 12.98 19.52
C VAL A 30 -1.64 13.15 18.75
N ALA A 31 -1.74 13.43 17.47
CA ALA A 31 -0.64 13.79 16.61
C ALA A 31 -1.08 14.84 15.59
N CYS A 32 -0.21 15.77 15.23
CA CYS A 32 -0.40 16.72 14.15
C CYS A 32 0.46 16.33 12.93
N ASN A 33 0.33 17.07 11.82
CA ASN A 33 1.13 16.80 10.61
C ASN A 33 2.66 16.97 10.83
N HIS A 34 3.08 17.60 11.91
CA HIS A 34 4.49 17.76 12.24
C HIS A 34 5.06 16.57 13.03
N CYS A 35 4.33 16.03 14.00
CA CYS A 35 4.80 14.93 14.84
C CYS A 35 4.07 13.61 14.59
N GLY A 36 3.05 13.63 13.73
CA GLY A 36 2.32 12.44 13.31
C GLY A 36 3.10 11.60 12.30
N PRO A 37 2.46 10.54 11.84
CA PRO A 37 3.03 9.67 10.81
C PRO A 37 3.41 10.47 9.56
N SER A 38 4.61 10.25 9.06
CA SER A 38 5.08 10.84 7.81
C SER A 38 5.56 9.77 6.85
N TYR A 39 5.42 10.01 5.55
CA TYR A 39 5.97 9.15 4.51
C TYR A 39 7.31 9.69 4.04
N TYR A 40 8.20 8.80 3.68
CA TYR A 40 9.36 9.14 2.87
C TYR A 40 9.62 8.04 1.85
N ALA A 41 10.27 8.38 0.76
CA ALA A 41 10.71 7.42 -0.25
C ALA A 41 12.22 7.44 -0.37
N LEU A 42 12.80 6.29 -0.67
CA LEU A 42 14.19 6.17 -1.11
C LEU A 42 14.19 5.87 -2.61
N TYR A 43 14.67 6.82 -3.40
CA TYR A 43 14.82 6.68 -4.83
C TYR A 43 16.27 6.92 -5.22
N ASN A 44 16.93 5.91 -5.80
CA ASN A 44 18.35 5.98 -6.12
C ASN A 44 19.22 6.46 -4.94
N LYS A 45 18.95 5.97 -3.75
CA LYS A 45 19.58 6.35 -2.47
C LYS A 45 19.33 7.79 -2.03
N VAL A 46 18.49 8.54 -2.73
CA VAL A 46 18.05 9.88 -2.33
C VAL A 46 16.75 9.76 -1.55
N LYS A 47 16.69 10.42 -0.40
CA LYS A 47 15.49 10.43 0.45
C LYS A 47 14.58 11.59 0.04
N VAL A 48 13.37 11.27 -0.40
CA VAL A 48 12.28 12.20 -0.72
C VAL A 48 11.33 12.24 0.47
N THR A 49 11.12 13.41 1.06
CA THR A 49 10.28 13.61 2.26
C THR A 49 9.05 14.48 2.02
N ASP A 50 9.03 15.24 0.94
CA ASP A 50 7.83 15.98 0.55
C ASP A 50 6.77 15.00 0.03
N TYR A 51 5.57 15.06 0.61
CA TYR A 51 4.51 14.11 0.31
C TYR A 51 3.98 14.23 -1.13
N SER A 52 3.89 15.46 -1.64
CA SER A 52 3.43 15.69 -3.01
C SER A 52 4.44 15.17 -4.03
N GLU A 53 5.73 15.45 -3.78
CA GLU A 53 6.82 14.92 -4.62
C GLU A 53 6.89 13.40 -4.59
N LEU A 54 6.71 12.80 -3.41
CA LEU A 54 6.61 11.35 -3.22
C LEU A 54 5.48 10.75 -4.04
N LEU A 55 4.28 11.34 -3.98
CA LEU A 55 3.12 10.88 -4.75
C LEU A 55 3.33 11.04 -6.26
N ASN A 56 3.93 12.13 -6.71
CA ASN A 56 4.25 12.35 -8.12
C ASN A 56 5.26 11.32 -8.62
N LEU A 57 6.31 11.06 -7.83
CA LEU A 57 7.32 10.06 -8.15
C LEU A 57 6.72 8.66 -8.27
N SER A 58 5.94 8.22 -7.26
CA SER A 58 5.31 6.90 -7.27
C SER A 58 4.34 6.71 -8.42
N SER A 59 3.49 7.72 -8.65
CA SER A 59 2.51 7.67 -9.74
C SER A 59 3.17 7.63 -11.11
N ARG A 60 4.29 8.36 -11.29
CA ARG A 60 5.09 8.31 -12.51
C ARG A 60 5.65 6.90 -12.73
N LEU A 61 6.31 6.34 -11.74
CA LEU A 61 6.93 5.01 -11.84
C LEU A 61 5.89 3.92 -12.12
N LEU A 62 4.73 3.97 -11.45
CA LEU A 62 3.63 3.04 -11.73
C LEU A 62 3.11 3.15 -13.16
N ARG A 63 2.99 4.38 -13.71
CA ARG A 63 2.61 4.61 -15.12
C ARG A 63 3.67 4.11 -16.11
N GLU A 64 4.93 4.19 -15.76
CA GLU A 64 6.06 3.66 -16.56
C GLU A 64 6.15 2.13 -16.53
N GLY A 65 5.30 1.46 -15.75
CA GLY A 65 5.27 0.01 -15.59
C GLY A 65 6.35 -0.53 -14.66
N GLU A 66 6.80 0.30 -13.72
CA GLU A 66 7.75 -0.11 -12.69
C GLU A 66 7.04 -0.80 -11.52
N VAL A 67 7.80 -1.61 -10.79
CA VAL A 67 7.40 -2.19 -9.51
C VAL A 67 7.96 -1.32 -8.39
N ILE A 68 7.12 -0.90 -7.47
CA ILE A 68 7.51 -0.15 -6.28
C ILE A 68 7.28 -0.97 -5.02
N ALA A 69 8.04 -0.71 -3.96
CA ALA A 69 7.75 -1.23 -2.64
C ALA A 69 7.14 -0.14 -1.77
N ALA A 70 6.09 -0.47 -1.02
CA ALA A 70 5.49 0.45 -0.06
C ALA A 70 5.18 -0.27 1.25
N LYS A 71 5.49 0.38 2.37
CA LYS A 71 5.20 -0.14 3.68
C LYS A 71 3.72 0.05 4.02
N GLY A 72 3.02 -1.04 4.22
CA GLY A 72 1.66 -1.11 4.75
C GLY A 72 1.64 -1.30 6.27
N ILE A 73 0.47 -1.60 6.83
CA ILE A 73 0.28 -1.82 8.27
C ILE A 73 1.09 -3.02 8.77
N GLY A 74 1.13 -4.12 8.02
CA GLY A 74 1.77 -5.38 8.41
C GLY A 74 3.20 -5.59 7.87
N GLY A 75 3.73 -4.68 7.05
CA GLY A 75 5.03 -4.82 6.40
C GLY A 75 5.05 -4.22 5.00
N TYR A 76 6.10 -4.49 4.25
CA TYR A 76 6.23 -4.00 2.88
C TYR A 76 5.35 -4.78 1.91
N HIS A 77 4.84 -4.07 0.91
CA HIS A 77 4.14 -4.63 -0.25
C HIS A 77 4.88 -4.23 -1.53
N LEU A 78 4.89 -5.13 -2.50
CA LEU A 78 5.29 -4.83 -3.87
C LEU A 78 4.04 -4.51 -4.69
N ILE A 79 4.11 -3.44 -5.47
CA ILE A 79 2.96 -2.83 -6.12
C ILE A 79 3.32 -2.50 -7.56
N CYS A 80 2.42 -2.79 -8.50
CA CYS A 80 2.52 -2.37 -9.89
C CYS A 80 1.13 -2.22 -10.53
N ASP A 81 1.05 -1.63 -11.72
CA ASP A 81 -0.22 -1.55 -12.47
C ASP A 81 -0.69 -2.96 -12.89
N ALA A 82 -1.89 -3.35 -12.45
CA ALA A 82 -2.47 -4.66 -12.73
C ALA A 82 -2.83 -4.88 -14.21
N ARG A 83 -2.85 -3.83 -15.03
CA ARG A 83 -3.09 -3.92 -16.47
C ARG A 83 -1.81 -4.08 -17.30
N SER A 84 -0.66 -3.77 -16.71
CA SER A 84 0.63 -3.83 -17.39
C SER A 84 1.22 -5.23 -17.30
N GLU A 85 1.13 -6.00 -18.39
CA GLU A 85 1.75 -7.34 -18.44
C GLU A 85 3.25 -7.29 -18.14
N LYS A 86 3.95 -6.27 -18.68
CA LYS A 86 5.37 -6.04 -18.41
C LYS A 86 5.65 -5.89 -16.92
N ALA A 87 4.85 -5.06 -16.22
CA ALA A 87 5.04 -4.80 -14.80
C ALA A 87 4.73 -6.03 -13.94
N VAL A 88 3.65 -6.75 -14.26
CA VAL A 88 3.24 -7.95 -13.51
C VAL A 88 4.22 -9.10 -13.74
N SER A 89 4.70 -9.32 -14.98
CA SER A 89 5.74 -10.32 -15.25
C SER A 89 7.03 -10.00 -14.50
N ARG A 90 7.47 -8.74 -14.52
CA ARG A 90 8.63 -8.30 -13.73
C ARG A 90 8.44 -8.53 -12.23
N LEU A 91 7.23 -8.30 -11.72
CA LEU A 91 6.92 -8.59 -10.32
C LEU A 91 7.05 -10.09 -10.01
N ARG A 92 6.64 -10.98 -10.92
CA ARG A 92 6.84 -12.43 -10.78
C ARG A 92 8.30 -12.81 -10.71
N ASP A 93 9.12 -12.25 -11.59
CA ASP A 93 10.57 -12.48 -11.60
C ASP A 93 11.21 -12.04 -10.27
N ILE A 94 10.85 -10.85 -9.77
CA ILE A 94 11.32 -10.35 -8.46
C ILE A 94 10.93 -11.28 -7.32
N LYS A 95 9.69 -11.77 -7.35
CA LYS A 95 9.14 -12.67 -6.32
C LYS A 95 9.64 -14.11 -6.44
N GLN A 96 10.22 -14.49 -7.59
CA GLN A 96 10.51 -15.88 -7.93
C GLN A 96 9.30 -16.80 -7.66
N ARG A 97 8.13 -16.34 -8.10
CA ARG A 97 6.85 -16.95 -7.75
C ARG A 97 6.12 -17.39 -9.01
N ASP A 98 6.24 -18.69 -9.32
CA ASP A 98 5.58 -19.30 -10.46
C ASP A 98 4.12 -19.67 -10.14
N GLY A 99 3.20 -19.28 -11.02
CA GLY A 99 1.81 -19.75 -11.04
C GLY A 99 0.87 -19.25 -9.95
N MET A 100 1.34 -18.79 -8.80
CA MET A 100 0.46 -18.34 -7.72
C MET A 100 -0.19 -16.97 -8.02
N PRO A 101 -1.52 -16.81 -7.82
CA PRO A 101 -2.20 -15.56 -8.11
C PRO A 101 -1.76 -14.42 -7.19
N PHE A 102 -1.85 -13.19 -7.71
CA PHE A 102 -1.68 -11.98 -6.94
C PHE A 102 -3.03 -11.40 -6.52
N ALA A 103 -3.07 -10.77 -5.34
CA ALA A 103 -4.19 -9.95 -4.95
C ALA A 103 -4.15 -8.60 -5.66
N VAL A 104 -5.33 -8.06 -5.92
CA VAL A 104 -5.52 -6.81 -6.67
C VAL A 104 -6.25 -5.80 -5.81
N LEU A 105 -5.63 -4.64 -5.63
CA LEU A 105 -6.22 -3.46 -5.02
C LEU A 105 -6.94 -2.68 -6.11
N PHE A 106 -8.25 -2.57 -6.01
CA PHE A 106 -9.07 -1.77 -6.91
C PHE A 106 -9.30 -0.37 -6.35
N ARG A 107 -9.50 0.60 -7.24
CA ARG A 107 -9.80 1.99 -6.87
C ARG A 107 -11.05 2.09 -5.99
N ASP A 108 -12.12 1.40 -6.39
CA ASP A 108 -13.44 1.44 -5.76
C ASP A 108 -14.25 0.18 -6.13
N ILE A 109 -15.44 0.06 -5.55
CA ILE A 109 -16.36 -1.06 -5.79
C ILE A 109 -16.89 -1.08 -7.23
N GLU A 110 -17.05 0.07 -7.86
CA GLU A 110 -17.54 0.17 -9.24
C GLU A 110 -16.51 -0.42 -10.22
N ASN A 111 -15.23 -0.19 -9.95
CA ASN A 111 -14.16 -0.81 -10.72
C ASN A 111 -14.09 -2.33 -10.46
N ILE A 112 -14.32 -2.81 -9.24
CA ILE A 112 -14.41 -4.25 -8.96
C ILE A 112 -15.50 -4.90 -9.81
N ARG A 113 -16.72 -4.34 -9.83
CA ARG A 113 -17.87 -4.86 -10.62
C ARG A 113 -17.60 -5.00 -12.11
N ARG A 114 -16.68 -4.21 -12.67
CA ARG A 114 -16.30 -4.31 -14.08
C ARG A 114 -15.42 -5.51 -14.41
N TYR A 115 -14.74 -6.07 -13.41
CA TYR A 115 -13.75 -7.12 -13.60
C TYR A 115 -14.17 -8.47 -13.02
N VAL A 116 -15.09 -8.48 -12.06
CA VAL A 116 -15.54 -9.69 -11.39
C VAL A 116 -17.05 -9.70 -11.17
N PHE A 117 -17.61 -10.88 -11.02
CA PHE A 117 -18.96 -11.07 -10.49
C PHE A 117 -18.91 -11.00 -8.96
N SER A 118 -19.77 -10.15 -8.38
CA SER A 118 -19.89 -10.01 -6.93
C SER A 118 -21.37 -9.97 -6.52
N ASN A 119 -21.66 -10.57 -5.38
CA ASN A 119 -22.98 -10.51 -4.74
C ASN A 119 -22.99 -9.54 -3.55
N GLY A 120 -24.17 -9.25 -3.01
CA GLY A 120 -24.32 -8.27 -1.93
C GLY A 120 -23.60 -8.62 -0.63
N VAL A 121 -23.33 -9.91 -0.35
CA VAL A 121 -22.57 -10.35 0.85
C VAL A 121 -21.09 -10.07 0.64
N GLU A 122 -20.56 -10.41 -0.53
CA GLU A 122 -19.16 -10.18 -0.90
C GLU A 122 -18.84 -8.69 -0.96
N GLU A 123 -19.73 -7.86 -1.51
CA GLU A 123 -19.56 -6.40 -1.52
C GLU A 123 -19.59 -5.80 -0.11
N LYS A 124 -20.47 -6.26 0.77
CA LYS A 124 -20.49 -5.85 2.18
C LYS A 124 -19.17 -6.23 2.88
N ALA A 125 -18.62 -7.39 2.57
CA ALA A 125 -17.31 -7.79 3.10
C ALA A 125 -16.19 -6.85 2.62
N LEU A 126 -16.10 -6.57 1.32
CA LEU A 126 -15.13 -5.64 0.72
C LEU A 126 -15.23 -4.23 1.31
N LEU A 127 -16.45 -3.73 1.49
CA LEU A 127 -16.73 -2.40 2.02
C LEU A 127 -16.59 -2.30 3.54
N SER A 128 -16.47 -3.44 4.23
CA SER A 128 -16.31 -3.45 5.68
C SER A 128 -15.03 -2.73 6.12
N TRP A 129 -14.99 -2.28 7.37
CA TRP A 129 -13.81 -1.64 7.95
C TRP A 129 -12.56 -2.55 7.97
N ARG A 130 -12.76 -3.87 7.89
CA ARG A 130 -11.69 -4.88 7.86
C ARG A 130 -10.94 -4.91 6.53
N ARG A 131 -11.57 -4.41 5.44
CA ARG A 131 -10.98 -4.38 4.09
C ARG A 131 -10.30 -5.69 3.70
N PRO A 132 -11.00 -6.85 3.76
CA PRO A 132 -10.42 -8.14 3.45
C PRO A 132 -10.09 -8.28 1.97
N ILE A 133 -9.25 -9.27 1.65
CA ILE A 133 -9.14 -9.80 0.28
C ILE A 133 -10.28 -10.79 0.10
N VAL A 134 -11.13 -10.57 -0.90
CA VAL A 134 -12.24 -11.45 -1.25
C VAL A 134 -11.95 -12.10 -2.60
N LEU A 135 -12.05 -13.43 -2.68
CA LEU A 135 -11.90 -14.18 -3.93
C LEU A 135 -13.21 -14.15 -4.70
N LEU A 136 -13.21 -13.56 -5.88
CA LEU A 136 -14.39 -13.35 -6.71
C LEU A 136 -14.21 -13.97 -8.10
N LYS A 137 -15.30 -14.45 -8.70
CA LYS A 137 -15.28 -14.99 -10.05
C LYS A 137 -14.93 -13.92 -11.07
N GLN A 138 -13.88 -14.15 -11.85
CA GLN A 138 -13.40 -13.19 -12.83
C GLN A 138 -14.32 -13.13 -14.06
N LEU A 139 -14.62 -11.91 -14.52
CA LEU A 139 -15.36 -11.61 -15.74
C LEU A 139 -14.47 -11.05 -16.83
N ARG A 140 -13.48 -10.24 -16.48
CA ARG A 140 -12.55 -9.60 -17.38
C ARG A 140 -11.12 -9.82 -16.95
N LEU A 141 -10.25 -10.05 -17.91
CA LEU A 141 -8.83 -10.17 -17.65
C LEU A 141 -8.19 -8.80 -17.35
N LEU A 142 -7.34 -8.80 -16.37
CA LEU A 142 -6.23 -7.86 -16.19
C LEU A 142 -5.03 -8.39 -17.00
N ALA A 143 -3.81 -8.00 -16.66
CA ALA A 143 -2.64 -8.67 -17.22
C ALA A 143 -2.70 -10.18 -16.96
N SER A 144 -2.35 -11.00 -17.95
CA SER A 144 -2.48 -12.47 -17.87
C SER A 144 -1.64 -13.07 -16.73
N SER A 145 -0.55 -12.41 -16.40
CA SER A 145 0.34 -12.78 -15.29
C SER A 145 -0.21 -12.45 -13.90
N VAL A 146 -1.39 -11.84 -13.74
CA VAL A 146 -1.98 -11.57 -12.40
C VAL A 146 -2.42 -12.86 -11.73
N ASN A 147 -3.19 -13.69 -12.42
CA ASN A 147 -3.76 -14.93 -11.90
C ASN A 147 -3.79 -16.06 -12.95
N PRO A 148 -2.62 -16.49 -13.45
CA PRO A 148 -2.53 -17.41 -14.58
C PRO A 148 -3.29 -18.71 -14.29
N GLY A 149 -4.19 -19.08 -15.22
CA GLY A 149 -4.97 -20.31 -15.14
C GLY A 149 -6.07 -20.34 -14.07
N MET A 150 -6.36 -19.23 -13.39
CA MET A 150 -7.37 -19.18 -12.34
C MET A 150 -8.65 -18.47 -12.84
N GLU A 151 -9.81 -18.98 -12.43
CA GLU A 151 -11.10 -18.34 -12.70
C GLU A 151 -11.49 -17.29 -11.66
N THR A 152 -10.75 -17.18 -10.58
CA THR A 152 -11.02 -16.24 -9.49
C THR A 152 -9.91 -15.24 -9.35
N LEU A 153 -10.28 -14.04 -8.88
CA LEU A 153 -9.39 -12.93 -8.60
C LEU A 153 -9.52 -12.50 -7.13
N GLY A 154 -8.41 -12.36 -6.44
CA GLY A 154 -8.38 -11.81 -5.09
C GLY A 154 -8.51 -10.28 -5.14
N CYS A 155 -9.67 -9.74 -4.75
CA CYS A 155 -9.99 -8.33 -4.80
C CYS A 155 -9.95 -7.69 -3.41
N MET A 156 -9.42 -6.48 -3.32
CA MET A 156 -9.47 -5.66 -2.12
C MET A 156 -9.65 -4.18 -2.45
N LEU A 157 -10.07 -3.39 -1.47
CA LEU A 157 -10.26 -1.94 -1.55
C LEU A 157 -9.21 -1.18 -0.73
N PRO A 158 -9.00 0.12 -1.00
CA PRO A 158 -8.08 0.96 -0.25
C PRO A 158 -8.35 0.91 1.25
N TYR A 159 -7.28 0.69 2.03
CA TYR A 159 -7.31 0.66 3.49
C TYR A 159 -6.32 1.64 4.13
N MET A 160 -5.58 2.40 3.31
CA MET A 160 -4.67 3.46 3.73
C MET A 160 -4.88 4.70 2.85
N PRO A 161 -4.71 5.92 3.39
CA PRO A 161 -4.83 7.15 2.60
C PRO A 161 -3.96 7.14 1.34
N LEU A 162 -2.71 6.68 1.45
CA LEU A 162 -1.77 6.57 0.34
C LEU A 162 -2.33 5.83 -0.88
N HIS A 163 -3.17 4.80 -0.67
CA HIS A 163 -3.79 4.06 -1.76
C HIS A 163 -4.79 4.93 -2.54
N SER A 164 -5.60 5.71 -1.83
CA SER A 164 -6.56 6.63 -2.44
C SER A 164 -5.83 7.74 -3.21
N ASP A 165 -4.78 8.29 -2.61
CA ASP A 165 -3.98 9.36 -3.21
C ASP A 165 -3.27 8.90 -4.50
N TRP A 166 -2.85 7.65 -4.59
CA TRP A 166 -2.37 7.07 -5.84
C TRP A 166 -3.47 7.00 -6.89
N PHE A 167 -4.65 6.48 -6.54
CA PHE A 167 -5.74 6.36 -7.49
C PHE A 167 -6.30 7.71 -7.98
N GLU A 168 -6.13 8.79 -7.22
CA GLU A 168 -6.44 10.14 -7.70
C GLU A 168 -5.50 10.59 -8.83
N ARG A 169 -4.27 10.07 -8.87
CA ARG A 169 -3.23 10.45 -9.84
C ARG A 169 -3.03 9.45 -10.97
N LEU A 170 -3.56 8.24 -10.83
CA LEU A 170 -3.41 7.16 -11.80
C LEU A 170 -4.70 6.97 -12.61
N ASP A 171 -4.57 6.69 -13.89
CA ASP A 171 -5.72 6.30 -14.73
C ASP A 171 -6.04 4.80 -14.64
N THR A 172 -5.23 4.03 -13.90
CA THR A 172 -5.49 2.61 -13.72
C THR A 172 -6.63 2.37 -12.72
N PRO A 173 -7.53 1.42 -12.99
CA PRO A 173 -8.57 1.02 -12.06
C PRO A 173 -8.05 0.10 -10.93
N ALA A 174 -6.85 -0.50 -11.12
CA ALA A 174 -6.38 -1.58 -10.28
C ALA A 174 -4.85 -1.66 -10.23
N LEU A 175 -4.34 -1.97 -9.05
CA LEU A 175 -2.93 -2.24 -8.78
C LEU A 175 -2.77 -3.67 -8.25
N VAL A 176 -1.78 -4.41 -8.72
CA VAL A 176 -1.33 -5.61 -8.01
C VAL A 176 -0.71 -5.18 -6.70
N MET A 177 -1.06 -5.87 -5.62
CA MET A 177 -0.45 -5.66 -4.31
C MET A 177 -0.15 -7.02 -3.66
N THR A 178 1.12 -7.29 -3.43
CA THR A 178 1.57 -8.53 -2.80
C THR A 178 2.58 -8.24 -1.69
N SER A 179 2.77 -9.18 -0.76
CA SER A 179 3.76 -9.04 0.31
C SER A 179 5.17 -8.78 -0.23
N GLY A 180 5.91 -7.89 0.44
CA GLY A 180 7.26 -7.45 0.07
C GLY A 180 8.37 -8.41 0.47
N ASN A 181 8.11 -9.73 0.46
CA ASN A 181 9.10 -10.77 0.65
C ASN A 181 9.48 -11.43 -0.68
N ILE A 182 10.69 -11.92 -0.78
CA ILE A 182 11.09 -12.88 -1.81
C ILE A 182 10.62 -14.26 -1.35
N SER A 183 10.32 -15.18 -2.29
CA SER A 183 9.75 -16.51 -2.02
C SER A 183 10.22 -17.14 -0.70
N GLU A 184 9.28 -17.65 0.08
CA GLU A 184 9.46 -18.37 1.36
C GLU A 184 10.09 -17.59 2.52
N CYS A 185 10.50 -16.33 2.32
CA CYS A 185 10.98 -15.48 3.40
C CYS A 185 9.80 -14.81 4.15
N PRO A 186 9.96 -14.48 5.43
CA PRO A 186 9.01 -13.63 6.15
C PRO A 186 8.81 -12.27 5.49
N ILE A 187 7.65 -11.66 5.72
CA ILE A 187 7.38 -10.29 5.22
C ILE A 187 8.43 -9.33 5.79
N THR A 188 9.05 -8.57 4.90
CA THR A 188 9.99 -7.52 5.28
C THR A 188 9.29 -6.42 6.05
N ILE A 189 9.76 -6.15 7.27
CA ILE A 189 9.13 -5.20 8.19
C ILE A 189 9.94 -3.91 8.31
N THR A 190 11.27 -3.99 8.25
CA THR A 190 12.16 -2.82 8.43
C THR A 190 12.63 -2.23 7.11
N PRO A 191 12.92 -0.91 7.07
CA PRO A 191 13.47 -0.26 5.88
C PRO A 191 14.80 -0.87 5.46
N GLU A 192 15.67 -1.19 6.42
CA GLU A 192 17.00 -1.75 6.20
C GLU A 192 16.93 -3.14 5.55
N GLU A 193 15.99 -3.97 5.98
CA GLU A 193 15.74 -5.28 5.35
C GLU A 193 15.19 -5.11 3.94
N ALA A 194 14.25 -4.15 3.75
CA ALA A 194 13.68 -3.86 2.44
C ALA A 194 14.77 -3.39 1.46
N GLU A 195 15.64 -2.49 1.88
CA GLU A 195 16.78 -2.05 1.07
C GLU A 195 17.69 -3.23 0.71
N LYS A 196 18.03 -4.09 1.68
CA LYS A 196 18.92 -5.23 1.45
C LYS A 196 18.31 -6.27 0.49
N GLN A 197 17.03 -6.60 0.65
CA GLN A 197 16.37 -7.65 -0.14
C GLN A 197 15.94 -7.17 -1.53
N LEU A 198 15.57 -5.90 -1.66
CA LEU A 198 14.98 -5.33 -2.86
C LEU A 198 15.95 -4.44 -3.64
N ALA A 199 17.16 -4.17 -3.10
CA ALA A 199 18.19 -3.39 -3.77
C ALA A 199 18.49 -3.96 -5.16
N GLY A 200 18.52 -3.08 -6.17
CA GLY A 200 18.77 -3.44 -7.56
C GLY A 200 17.63 -4.16 -8.28
N LYS A 201 16.57 -4.58 -7.56
CA LYS A 201 15.40 -5.24 -8.15
C LYS A 201 14.26 -4.27 -8.42
N ILE A 202 14.11 -3.24 -7.59
CA ILE A 202 13.10 -2.20 -7.71
C ILE A 202 13.72 -0.81 -7.63
N PRO A 203 13.17 0.19 -8.36
CA PRO A 203 13.74 1.53 -8.38
C PRO A 203 13.49 2.32 -7.09
N VAL A 204 12.43 2.01 -6.36
CA VAL A 204 11.98 2.79 -5.20
C VAL A 204 11.42 1.93 -4.09
N SER A 205 11.84 2.23 -2.87
CA SER A 205 11.25 1.73 -1.62
C SER A 205 10.58 2.90 -0.88
N TYR A 206 9.28 2.80 -0.65
CA TYR A 206 8.53 3.75 0.17
C TYR A 206 8.47 3.25 1.60
N THR A 207 8.98 4.03 2.51
CA THR A 207 8.86 3.74 3.92
C THR A 207 7.79 4.63 4.52
N HIS A 208 6.81 3.99 5.11
CA HIS A 208 5.82 4.62 5.94
C HIS A 208 6.28 4.54 7.39
N LEU A 209 6.26 5.68 8.07
CA LEU A 209 6.07 5.79 9.50
C LEU A 209 7.24 5.61 10.43
N ARG A 210 7.45 6.67 11.13
CA ARG A 210 7.46 6.59 12.59
C ARG A 210 6.13 7.13 13.12
N ALA A 211 5.23 6.26 13.62
CA ALA A 211 4.48 6.60 14.81
C ALA A 211 5.58 6.74 15.89
N HIS A 212 5.81 7.93 16.33
CA HIS A 212 6.66 8.19 17.46
C HIS A 212 5.93 7.85 18.73
#